data_48dc818c464442a0e231b46699bd37b7
#
_entry.id   48dc818c464442a0e231b46699bd37b7
#
_cell.length_a   1.000
_cell.length_b   1.000
_cell.length_c   1.000
_cell.angle_alpha   90.00
_cell.angle_beta   90.00
_cell.angle_gamma   90.00
#
_symmetry.space_group_name_H-M   'P 1'
#
loop_
_entity.id
_entity.type
_entity.pdbx_description
1 polymer ?
#
loop_
_entity_poly.entity_id
_entity_poly.type
_entity_poly.pdbx_seq_one_letter_code
_entity_poly.pdbx_strand_id
1 'polypeptide(L)'
;GRMVSSITIAPNQWPTHTVIDWVNVLKRVADVPQRDQRLAEAMQILRARLSFQGTKLIFSTEQDDYWWWLMQNGDVNTARLMLAVMDDPAWKDDMGRLANGFISRQQAGAWHTTTANLWGGLALEKFSARFEATPVAGTTKAAMSGNTSSVDWSKVERVKASDMTGA
;
A
#
# COMPACT_ATOMS: atom_id res chain seq x y z
N GLY A 1 -23.68 13.39 12.60
CA GLY A 1 -24.61 13.51 11.46
C GLY A 1 -24.68 14.90 10.84
N ARG A 2 -24.98 15.98 11.59
CA ARG A 2 -25.24 17.32 11.01
C ARG A 2 -24.08 17.94 10.22
N MET A 3 -22.84 17.78 10.67
CA MET A 3 -21.66 18.31 9.97
C MET A 3 -21.41 17.62 8.62
N VAL A 4 -21.74 16.34 8.49
CA VAL A 4 -21.55 15.59 7.25
C VAL A 4 -22.56 16.02 6.17
N SER A 5 -23.78 16.41 6.57
CA SER A 5 -24.80 16.91 5.63
C SER A 5 -24.54 18.31 5.10
N SER A 6 -23.62 19.06 5.69
CA SER A 6 -23.23 20.39 5.19
C SER A 6 -22.13 20.38 4.12
N ILE A 7 -21.56 19.21 3.84
CA ILE A 7 -20.53 19.09 2.80
C ILE A 7 -21.24 19.05 1.43
N THR A 8 -21.01 20.08 0.62
CA THR A 8 -21.65 20.25 -0.70
C THR A 8 -20.75 19.81 -1.86
N ILE A 9 -19.44 19.70 -1.64
CA ILE A 9 -18.48 19.27 -2.67
C ILE A 9 -18.53 17.75 -2.81
N ALA A 10 -18.68 17.27 -4.04
CA ALA A 10 -18.76 15.84 -4.32
C ALA A 10 -17.44 15.12 -4.00
N PRO A 11 -17.44 13.92 -3.40
CA PRO A 11 -16.24 13.21 -2.95
C PRO A 11 -15.20 12.94 -4.04
N ASN A 12 -15.62 12.83 -5.30
CA ASN A 12 -14.71 12.66 -6.43
C ASN A 12 -13.81 13.87 -6.71
N GLN A 13 -14.19 15.05 -6.20
CA GLN A 13 -13.41 16.30 -6.30
C GLN A 13 -12.47 16.50 -5.10
N TRP A 14 -12.57 15.67 -4.06
CA TRP A 14 -11.71 15.81 -2.89
C TRP A 14 -10.29 15.31 -3.19
N PRO A 15 -9.27 15.86 -2.52
CA PRO A 15 -7.93 15.30 -2.55
C PRO A 15 -7.91 13.83 -2.07
N THR A 16 -6.97 13.04 -2.54
CA THR A 16 -6.90 11.59 -2.24
C THR A 16 -6.82 11.32 -0.74
N HIS A 17 -6.01 12.08 0.00
CA HIS A 17 -5.91 11.93 1.46
C HIS A 17 -7.27 12.16 2.17
N THR A 18 -8.07 13.11 1.68
CA THR A 18 -9.40 13.39 2.25
C THR A 18 -10.37 12.24 1.99
N VAL A 19 -10.30 11.61 0.81
CA VAL A 19 -11.12 10.42 0.51
C VAL A 19 -10.72 9.25 1.41
N ILE A 20 -9.42 9.06 1.67
CA ILE A 20 -8.92 8.03 2.61
C ILE A 20 -9.41 8.32 4.04
N ASP A 21 -9.37 9.57 4.48
CA ASP A 21 -9.92 9.96 5.79
C ASP A 21 -11.41 9.70 5.88
N TRP A 22 -12.14 9.98 4.80
CA TRP A 22 -13.56 9.69 4.72
C TRP A 22 -13.86 8.20 4.85
N VAL A 23 -13.11 7.34 4.17
CA VAL A 23 -13.21 5.88 4.35
C VAL A 23 -13.01 5.49 5.81
N ASN A 24 -12.01 6.05 6.48
CA ASN A 24 -11.75 5.77 7.90
C ASN A 24 -12.89 6.24 8.81
N VAL A 25 -13.50 7.40 8.53
CA VAL A 25 -14.68 7.90 9.26
C VAL A 25 -15.86 6.95 9.04
N LEU A 26 -16.16 6.59 7.79
CA LEU A 26 -17.28 5.71 7.46
C LEU A 26 -17.14 4.31 8.06
N LYS A 27 -15.92 3.80 8.20
CA LYS A 27 -15.66 2.51 8.84
C LYS A 27 -15.86 2.54 10.37
N ARG A 28 -15.64 3.68 11.01
CA ARG A 28 -15.64 3.82 12.48
C ARG A 28 -16.92 4.42 13.06
N VAL A 29 -17.63 5.22 12.28
CA VAL A 29 -18.82 5.96 12.73
C VAL A 29 -20.06 5.32 12.11
N ALA A 30 -20.87 4.68 12.95
CA ALA A 30 -22.01 3.88 12.48
C ALA A 30 -23.22 4.73 12.06
N ASP A 31 -23.41 5.90 12.64
CA ASP A 31 -24.60 6.75 12.48
C ASP A 31 -24.51 7.77 11.32
N VAL A 32 -23.59 7.56 10.37
CA VAL A 32 -23.51 8.37 9.16
C VAL A 32 -24.65 7.99 8.21
N PRO A 33 -25.51 8.92 7.77
CA PRO A 33 -26.57 8.62 6.81
C PRO A 33 -26.01 8.01 5.52
N GLN A 34 -26.64 6.95 5.01
CA GLN A 34 -26.25 6.24 3.78
C GLN A 34 -24.78 5.73 3.83
N ARG A 35 -24.30 5.35 5.02
CA ARG A 35 -22.91 4.98 5.28
C ARG A 35 -22.34 4.00 4.27
N ASP A 36 -23.04 2.90 4.01
CA ASP A 36 -22.54 1.82 3.17
C ASP A 36 -22.44 2.24 1.69
N GLN A 37 -23.41 3.02 1.21
CA GLN A 37 -23.38 3.60 -0.14
C GLN A 37 -22.20 4.58 -0.30
N ARG A 38 -22.00 5.46 0.69
CA ARG A 38 -20.90 6.43 0.69
C ARG A 38 -19.54 5.75 0.81
N LEU A 39 -19.45 4.66 1.57
CA LEU A 39 -18.23 3.86 1.66
C LEU A 39 -17.89 3.21 0.31
N ALA A 40 -18.90 2.61 -0.36
CA ALA A 40 -18.70 2.03 -1.68
C ALA A 40 -18.26 3.08 -2.71
N GLU A 41 -18.86 4.27 -2.71
CA GLU A 41 -18.46 5.40 -3.56
C GLU A 41 -17.01 5.82 -3.30
N ALA A 42 -16.64 6.03 -2.03
CA ALA A 42 -15.28 6.41 -1.66
C ALA A 42 -14.24 5.36 -2.07
N MET A 43 -14.55 4.08 -1.90
CA MET A 43 -13.69 2.97 -2.35
C MET A 43 -13.54 2.93 -3.87
N GLN A 44 -14.62 3.19 -4.62
CA GLN A 44 -14.58 3.28 -6.08
C GLN A 44 -13.72 4.45 -6.56
N ILE A 45 -13.83 5.62 -5.91
CA ILE A 45 -13.00 6.80 -6.21
C ILE A 45 -11.51 6.47 -5.99
N LEU A 46 -11.17 5.82 -4.87
CA LEU A 46 -9.77 5.44 -4.60
C LEU A 46 -9.24 4.45 -5.63
N ARG A 47 -10.04 3.44 -6.02
CA ARG A 47 -9.66 2.51 -7.08
C ARG A 47 -9.44 3.19 -8.43
N ALA A 48 -10.29 4.15 -8.79
CA ALA A 48 -10.20 4.89 -10.05
C ALA A 48 -8.94 5.77 -10.13
N ARG A 49 -8.34 6.12 -8.99
CA ARG A 49 -7.09 6.91 -8.92
C ARG A 49 -5.84 6.06 -8.95
N LEU A 50 -5.96 4.75 -8.86
CA LEU A 50 -4.85 3.82 -8.93
C LEU A 50 -4.62 3.35 -10.37
N SER A 51 -3.36 3.16 -10.72
CA SER A 51 -2.96 2.58 -12.01
C SER A 51 -2.08 1.37 -11.82
N PHE A 52 -2.26 0.38 -12.71
CA PHE A 52 -1.42 -0.80 -12.78
C PHE A 52 -0.17 -0.51 -13.59
N GLN A 53 0.99 -0.86 -13.04
CA GLN A 53 2.28 -0.81 -13.73
C GLN A 53 2.99 -2.17 -13.53
N GLY A 54 2.67 -3.13 -14.36
CA GLY A 54 3.16 -4.50 -14.20
C GLY A 54 2.65 -5.13 -12.89
N THR A 55 3.58 -5.44 -11.98
CA THR A 55 3.26 -6.02 -10.66
C THR A 55 2.97 -4.98 -9.57
N LYS A 56 2.90 -3.70 -9.93
CA LYS A 56 2.72 -2.58 -9.01
C LYS A 56 1.37 -1.93 -9.20
N LEU A 57 0.80 -1.46 -8.10
CA LEU A 57 -0.38 -0.62 -8.08
C LEU A 57 -0.01 0.67 -7.36
N ILE A 58 -0.13 1.80 -8.06
CA ILE A 58 0.29 3.11 -7.58
C ILE A 58 -0.78 4.17 -7.86
N PHE A 59 -0.79 5.25 -7.11
CA PHE A 59 -1.58 6.42 -7.46
C PHE A 59 -1.03 7.06 -8.74
N SER A 60 -1.93 7.29 -9.71
CA SER A 60 -1.58 7.82 -11.04
C SER A 60 -1.41 9.35 -11.07
N THR A 61 -1.82 10.03 -10.01
CA THR A 61 -1.84 11.49 -9.95
C THR A 61 -0.60 12.02 -9.24
N GLU A 62 0.35 12.53 -10.02
CA GLU A 62 1.51 13.28 -9.51
C GLU A 62 1.11 14.59 -8.83
N GLN A 63 -0.15 15.04 -9.00
CA GLN A 63 -0.67 16.26 -8.38
C GLN A 63 -0.66 16.19 -6.84
N ASP A 64 -0.76 15.01 -6.27
CA ASP A 64 -0.68 14.83 -4.82
C ASP A 64 0.73 15.08 -4.27
N ASP A 65 1.78 14.96 -5.09
CA ASP A 65 3.16 15.20 -4.68
C ASP A 65 3.49 16.71 -4.61
N TYR A 66 2.71 17.59 -5.25
CA TYR A 66 2.86 19.04 -5.16
C TYR A 66 2.65 19.56 -3.73
N TRP A 67 1.86 18.86 -2.90
CA TRP A 67 1.54 19.25 -1.52
C TRP A 67 2.48 18.61 -0.48
N TRP A 68 3.68 18.18 -0.89
CA TRP A 68 4.67 17.56 0.00
C TRP A 68 4.99 18.40 1.24
N TRP A 69 4.97 19.72 1.14
CA TRP A 69 5.19 20.65 2.23
C TRP A 69 4.05 20.67 3.26
N LEU A 70 2.86 20.21 2.90
CA LEU A 70 1.75 19.90 3.81
C LEU A 70 1.82 18.45 4.31
N MET A 71 2.95 17.77 4.13
CA MET A 71 3.15 16.36 4.49
C MET A 71 2.17 15.40 3.80
N GLN A 72 1.66 15.79 2.63
CA GLN A 72 0.76 15.01 1.78
C GLN A 72 1.45 14.73 0.45
N ASN A 73 1.58 13.47 0.10
CA ASN A 73 2.13 13.00 -1.18
C ASN A 73 1.63 11.59 -1.50
N GLY A 74 1.92 11.10 -2.69
CA GLY A 74 1.51 9.78 -3.13
C GLY A 74 2.01 8.64 -2.24
N ASP A 75 3.17 8.78 -1.61
CA ASP A 75 3.73 7.76 -0.70
C ASP A 75 2.90 7.70 0.60
N VAL A 76 2.60 8.85 1.20
CA VAL A 76 1.74 8.94 2.39
C VAL A 76 0.35 8.38 2.08
N ASN A 77 -0.22 8.76 0.93
CA ASN A 77 -1.53 8.29 0.51
C ASN A 77 -1.55 6.76 0.31
N THR A 78 -0.51 6.19 -0.31
CA THR A 78 -0.41 4.74 -0.51
C THR A 78 -0.31 3.99 0.81
N ALA A 79 0.56 4.41 1.73
CA ALA A 79 0.67 3.79 3.05
C ALA A 79 -0.65 3.85 3.84
N ARG A 80 -1.32 5.01 3.84
CA ARG A 80 -2.61 5.21 4.51
C ARG A 80 -3.75 4.42 3.86
N LEU A 81 -3.75 4.31 2.52
CA LEU A 81 -4.69 3.44 1.82
C LEU A 81 -4.49 1.99 2.23
N MET A 82 -3.25 1.47 2.22
CA MET A 82 -2.96 0.12 2.66
C MET A 82 -3.53 -0.15 4.06
N LEU A 83 -3.29 0.76 5.00
CA LEU A 83 -3.83 0.64 6.38
C LEU A 83 -5.37 0.67 6.42
N ALA A 84 -6.00 1.46 5.57
CA ALA A 84 -7.47 1.60 5.54
C ALA A 84 -8.18 0.37 4.95
N VAL A 85 -7.51 -0.36 4.02
CA VAL A 85 -8.13 -1.47 3.26
C VAL A 85 -7.52 -2.84 3.53
N MET A 86 -6.54 -2.94 4.42
CA MET A 86 -5.78 -4.16 4.69
C MET A 86 -6.65 -5.36 5.10
N ASP A 87 -7.74 -5.09 5.82
CA ASP A 87 -8.68 -6.11 6.28
C ASP A 87 -9.91 -6.28 5.36
N ASP A 88 -9.96 -5.53 4.26
CA ASP A 88 -11.07 -5.58 3.32
C ASP A 88 -10.84 -6.70 2.29
N PRO A 89 -11.72 -7.74 2.25
CA PRO A 89 -11.57 -8.86 1.32
C PRO A 89 -11.51 -8.44 -0.16
N ALA A 90 -12.18 -7.33 -0.53
CA ALA A 90 -12.19 -6.80 -1.90
C ALA A 90 -10.82 -6.26 -2.35
N TRP A 91 -9.88 -6.05 -1.42
CA TRP A 91 -8.53 -5.55 -1.68
C TRP A 91 -7.43 -6.60 -1.47
N LYS A 92 -7.79 -7.81 -1.07
CA LYS A 92 -6.82 -8.86 -0.72
C LYS A 92 -5.79 -9.11 -1.83
N ASP A 93 -6.26 -9.24 -3.06
CA ASP A 93 -5.41 -9.55 -4.22
C ASP A 93 -4.56 -8.35 -4.67
N ASP A 94 -4.96 -7.15 -4.30
CA ASP A 94 -4.27 -5.91 -4.64
C ASP A 94 -3.23 -5.49 -3.59
N MET A 95 -3.29 -6.05 -2.37
CA MET A 95 -2.40 -5.64 -1.28
C MET A 95 -0.93 -5.86 -1.61
N GLY A 96 -0.56 -7.00 -2.21
CA GLY A 96 0.81 -7.25 -2.65
C GLY A 96 1.29 -6.27 -3.72
N ARG A 97 0.39 -5.89 -4.64
CA ARG A 97 0.69 -4.91 -5.69
C ARG A 97 0.85 -3.49 -5.13
N LEU A 98 0.03 -3.11 -4.14
CA LEU A 98 0.17 -1.85 -3.42
C LEU A 98 1.50 -1.79 -2.65
N ALA A 99 1.84 -2.86 -1.93
CA ALA A 99 3.11 -2.96 -1.22
C ALA A 99 4.31 -2.87 -2.18
N ASN A 100 4.29 -3.59 -3.30
CA ASN A 100 5.33 -3.51 -4.33
C ASN A 100 5.44 -2.10 -4.94
N GLY A 101 4.30 -1.47 -5.25
CA GLY A 101 4.26 -0.10 -5.74
C GLY A 101 4.88 0.87 -4.74
N PHE A 102 4.50 0.75 -3.47
CA PHE A 102 4.96 1.60 -2.39
C PHE A 102 6.47 1.44 -2.11
N ILE A 103 6.96 0.20 -2.00
CA ILE A 103 8.39 -0.07 -1.76
C ILE A 103 9.25 0.41 -2.92
N SER A 104 8.77 0.24 -4.16
CA SER A 104 9.54 0.64 -5.34
C SER A 104 9.79 2.15 -5.47
N ARG A 105 9.12 2.98 -4.69
CA ARG A 105 9.33 4.43 -4.65
C ARG A 105 10.41 4.86 -3.65
N GLN A 106 10.96 3.93 -2.87
CA GLN A 106 12.10 4.22 -2.00
C GLN A 106 13.35 4.59 -2.80
N GLN A 107 14.10 5.55 -2.29
CA GLN A 107 15.43 5.92 -2.76
C GLN A 107 16.42 5.69 -1.61
N ALA A 108 17.45 4.88 -1.84
CA ALA A 108 18.40 4.49 -0.81
C ALA A 108 17.76 3.92 0.48
N GLY A 109 16.66 3.19 0.34
CA GLY A 109 15.96 2.53 1.46
C GLY A 109 14.99 3.42 2.25
N ALA A 110 14.70 4.63 1.79
CA ALA A 110 13.77 5.55 2.44
C ALA A 110 12.85 6.25 1.45
N TRP A 111 11.68 6.68 1.91
CA TRP A 111 10.82 7.60 1.15
C TRP A 111 11.24 9.04 1.38
N HIS A 112 10.87 9.91 0.46
CA HIS A 112 11.32 11.31 0.42
C HIS A 112 10.97 12.12 1.68
N THR A 113 9.87 11.83 2.36
CA THR A 113 9.41 12.59 3.53
C THR A 113 9.41 11.75 4.81
N THR A 114 9.65 12.41 5.95
CA THR A 114 9.55 11.77 7.28
C THR A 114 8.17 11.16 7.52
N THR A 115 7.12 11.85 7.08
CA THR A 115 5.74 11.36 7.21
C THR A 115 5.51 10.08 6.40
N ALA A 116 6.07 10.00 5.17
CA ALA A 116 5.99 8.78 4.37
C ALA A 116 6.75 7.62 5.02
N ASN A 117 7.90 7.87 5.62
CA ASN A 117 8.66 6.86 6.34
C ASN A 117 7.91 6.35 7.59
N LEU A 118 7.26 7.25 8.34
CA LEU A 118 6.46 6.88 9.51
C LEU A 118 5.25 6.01 9.13
N TRP A 119 4.41 6.51 8.20
CA TRP A 119 3.24 5.76 7.74
C TRP A 119 3.63 4.48 7.02
N GLY A 120 4.73 4.52 6.27
CA GLY A 120 5.28 3.38 5.55
C GLY A 120 5.76 2.27 6.47
N GLY A 121 6.52 2.61 7.51
CA GLY A 121 6.95 1.66 8.53
C GLY A 121 5.75 0.95 9.16
N LEU A 122 4.74 1.71 9.59
CA LEU A 122 3.51 1.16 10.17
C LEU A 122 2.73 0.28 9.18
N ALA A 123 2.61 0.72 7.91
CA ALA A 123 1.87 -0.03 6.90
C ALA A 123 2.57 -1.35 6.55
N LEU A 124 3.90 -1.34 6.39
CA LEU A 124 4.66 -2.55 6.08
C LEU A 124 4.75 -3.50 7.26
N GLU A 125 4.88 -3.01 8.50
CA GLU A 125 4.83 -3.84 9.70
C GLU A 125 3.51 -4.63 9.77
N LYS A 126 2.38 -3.93 9.59
CA LYS A 126 1.06 -4.58 9.59
C LYS A 126 0.86 -5.49 8.38
N PHE A 127 1.36 -5.11 7.21
CA PHE A 127 1.31 -5.94 6.02
C PHE A 127 2.07 -7.25 6.23
N SER A 128 3.31 -7.18 6.72
CA SER A 128 4.13 -8.34 7.01
C SER A 128 3.46 -9.27 8.04
N ALA A 129 2.95 -8.71 9.14
CA ALA A 129 2.23 -9.49 10.14
C ALA A 129 0.97 -10.19 9.59
N ARG A 130 0.30 -9.60 8.60
CA ARG A 130 -0.95 -10.12 8.04
C ARG A 130 -0.75 -11.11 6.89
N PHE A 131 0.20 -10.83 6.01
CA PHE A 131 0.37 -11.55 4.73
C PHE A 131 1.64 -12.36 4.64
N GLU A 132 2.65 -12.08 5.48
CA GLU A 132 3.96 -12.74 5.45
C GLU A 132 4.26 -13.52 6.75
N ALA A 133 3.28 -13.67 7.63
CA ALA A 133 3.45 -14.38 8.90
C ALA A 133 3.66 -15.91 8.74
N THR A 134 3.34 -16.45 7.55
CA THR A 134 3.57 -17.89 7.28
C THR A 134 5.04 -18.07 6.91
N PRO A 135 5.80 -18.86 7.68
CA PRO A 135 7.20 -19.15 7.36
C PRO A 135 7.32 -19.78 5.96
N VAL A 136 8.23 -19.27 5.17
CA VAL A 136 8.56 -19.89 3.88
C VAL A 136 9.35 -21.18 4.15
N ALA A 137 8.89 -22.27 3.60
CA ALA A 137 9.56 -23.58 3.69
C ALA A 137 9.87 -24.11 2.29
N GLY A 138 10.87 -24.99 2.20
CA GLY A 138 11.26 -25.60 0.94
C GLY A 138 12.66 -25.19 0.48
N THR A 139 13.06 -25.70 -0.68
CA THR A 139 14.39 -25.43 -1.24
C THR A 139 14.26 -24.84 -2.62
N THR A 140 14.88 -23.67 -2.83
CA THR A 140 15.07 -23.11 -4.18
C THR A 140 16.42 -23.55 -4.71
N LYS A 141 16.43 -24.11 -5.92
CA LYS A 141 17.66 -24.44 -6.65
C LYS A 141 17.76 -23.53 -7.87
N ALA A 142 18.91 -22.88 -8.03
CA ALA A 142 19.24 -22.11 -9.21
C ALA A 142 20.50 -22.70 -9.86
N ALA A 143 20.45 -22.93 -11.19
CA ALA A 143 21.58 -23.44 -11.95
C ALA A 143 21.88 -22.50 -13.11
N MET A 144 23.16 -22.15 -13.27
CA MET A 144 23.64 -21.29 -14.35
C MET A 144 25.07 -21.72 -14.74
N SER A 145 25.31 -21.96 -16.03
CA SER A 145 26.64 -22.30 -16.55
C SER A 145 27.38 -23.41 -15.81
N GLY A 146 26.66 -24.46 -15.39
CA GLY A 146 27.24 -25.59 -14.66
C GLY A 146 27.36 -25.40 -13.13
N ASN A 147 27.18 -24.20 -12.63
CA ASN A 147 27.13 -23.92 -11.20
C ASN A 147 25.70 -24.07 -10.66
N THR A 148 25.55 -24.72 -9.53
CA THR A 148 24.27 -24.88 -8.85
C THR A 148 24.34 -24.27 -7.47
N SER A 149 23.41 -23.38 -7.16
CA SER A 149 23.20 -22.83 -5.83
C SER A 149 21.86 -23.34 -5.28
N SER A 150 21.79 -23.66 -4.00
CA SER A 150 20.56 -24.06 -3.35
C SER A 150 20.36 -23.29 -2.05
N VAL A 151 19.13 -22.85 -1.81
CA VAL A 151 18.73 -22.15 -0.58
C VAL A 151 17.61 -22.96 0.07
N ASP A 152 17.84 -23.42 1.28
CA ASP A 152 16.83 -24.02 2.15
C ASP A 152 16.19 -22.90 2.99
N TRP A 153 14.96 -22.54 2.67
CA TRP A 153 14.25 -21.44 3.29
C TRP A 153 13.93 -21.65 4.77
N SER A 154 13.89 -22.90 5.23
CA SER A 154 13.69 -23.21 6.65
C SER A 154 14.87 -22.78 7.54
N LYS A 155 16.04 -22.51 6.94
CA LYS A 155 17.30 -22.17 7.62
C LYS A 155 17.71 -20.69 7.41
N VAL A 156 16.91 -19.92 6.69
CA VAL A 156 17.23 -18.53 6.33
C VAL A 156 16.38 -17.57 7.15
N GLU A 157 16.99 -16.84 8.08
CA GLU A 157 16.32 -15.82 8.89
C GLU A 157 16.07 -14.51 8.11
N ARG A 158 16.85 -14.25 7.04
CA ARG A 158 16.73 -13.06 6.18
C ARG A 158 17.09 -13.42 4.74
N VAL A 159 16.47 -12.71 3.79
CA VAL A 159 16.81 -12.84 2.36
C VAL A 159 18.31 -12.56 2.16
N LYS A 160 19.01 -13.54 1.58
CA LYS A 160 20.41 -13.38 1.14
C LYS A 160 20.42 -13.28 -0.38
N ALA A 161 21.06 -12.25 -0.90
CA ALA A 161 21.50 -12.25 -2.29
C ALA A 161 22.74 -13.13 -2.41
N SER A 162 22.74 -14.07 -3.37
CA SER A 162 23.95 -14.83 -3.73
C SER A 162 24.36 -14.40 -5.14
N ASP A 163 25.62 -13.98 -5.29
CA ASP A 163 26.22 -13.78 -6.60
C ASP A 163 26.40 -15.15 -7.29
N MET A 164 25.81 -15.30 -8.46
CA MET A 164 26.02 -16.43 -9.35
C MET A 164 27.00 -16.04 -10.49
N THR A 165 27.99 -15.22 -10.19
CA THR A 165 29.06 -14.91 -11.12
C THR A 165 29.83 -16.19 -11.42
N GLY A 166 29.74 -16.68 -12.66
CA GLY A 166 30.58 -17.74 -13.14
C GLY A 166 32.03 -17.23 -13.18
N ALA A 167 32.94 -17.98 -12.57
CA ALA A 167 34.35 -17.82 -12.80
C ALA A 167 34.72 -18.30 -14.22
#